data_2b8b3374f980e29e5f7f1adcdb0288eb
#
_entry.id   2b8b3374f980e29e5f7f1adcdb0288eb
#
_cell.length_a   1.000
_cell.length_b   1.000
_cell.length_c   1.000
_cell.angle_alpha   90.00
_cell.angle_beta   90.00
_cell.angle_gamma   90.00
#
_symmetry.space_group_name_H-M   'P 1'
#
loop_
_entity.id
_entity.type
_entity.pdbx_description
1 polymer ?
#
loop_
_entity_poly.entity_id
_entity_poly.type
_entity_poly.pdbx_seq_one_letter_code
_entity_poly.pdbx_strand_id
1 'polypeptide(L)'
;EQKAEIKEPSIETQVRPQETSSSQMQGLHPTSINLGTINLRDRITLVKGKGPLEESMACFQMLSQALKLPYRRDAIEKTIRETLRRGKQPSLPMLGQLAAGMGLHVVGARVDADNCTRLNVPCLMNWDGGFALAVSSNADGLVLAHPSLGWVQLSPDQVGEALPKGFDVIMMDRTYSTPEQKFNFT
;
A
#
# COMPACT_ATOMS: atom_id res chain seq x y z
N GLU A 1 -18.25 -22.12 -13.06
CA GLU A 1 -18.15 -22.29 -12.84
C GLU A 1 -17.44 -21.99 -12.17
N GLN A 2 -17.21 -21.81 -11.92
CA GLN A 2 -16.73 -21.66 -11.34
C GLN A 2 -16.09 -21.11 -10.81
N LYS A 3 -16.01 -20.90 -10.73
CA LYS A 3 -15.51 -20.51 -10.26
C LYS A 3 -14.95 -20.16 -9.53
N ALA A 4 -15.01 -20.14 -9.47
CA ALA A 4 -14.56 -19.91 -8.75
C ALA A 4 -13.94 -19.75 -8.03
N GLU A 5 -13.78 -19.84 -8.03
CA GLU A 5 -13.30 -19.85 -7.43
C GLU A 5 -12.49 -19.48 -7.03
N ILE A 6 -12.49 -19.50 -7.16
CA ILE A 6 -11.87 -19.32 -6.72
C ILE A 6 -11.28 -18.79 -6.26
N LYS A 7 -11.18 -18.70 -6.21
CA LYS A 7 -10.85 -18.36 -5.86
C LYS A 7 -10.37 -18.01 -5.10
N GLU A 8 -10.07 -18.16 -4.99
CA GLU A 8 -9.70 -18.00 -4.34
C GLU A 8 -8.98 -17.71 -3.76
N PRO A 9 -8.79 -17.91 -3.85
CA PRO A 9 -8.09 -17.75 -3.32
C PRO A 9 -7.54 -17.22 -2.82
N SER A 10 -7.38 -17.23 -2.97
CA SER A 10 -6.99 -16.91 -2.71
C SER A 10 -6.61 -16.27 -2.07
N ILE A 11 -6.33 -16.28 -2.02
CA ILE A 11 -6.26 -15.91 -1.60
C ILE A 11 -6.31 -15.73 -0.64
N GLU A 12 -6.08 -16.03 -0.56
CA GLU A 12 -6.30 -16.03 0.01
C GLU A 12 -6.13 -15.87 0.86
N THR A 13 -5.80 -16.08 0.94
CA THR A 13 -5.79 -16.12 1.54
C THR A 13 -5.61 -15.76 2.37
N GLN A 14 -5.27 -15.91 2.60
CA GLN A 14 -5.29 -15.76 3.19
C GLN A 14 -5.47 -15.25 4.06
N VAL A 15 -5.32 -15.23 4.29
CA VAL A 15 -5.65 -14.88 4.94
C VAL A 15 -5.85 -14.70 5.93
N ARG A 16 -5.51 -14.96 6.21
CA ARG A 16 -5.80 -15.02 6.93
C ARG A 16 -5.90 -14.96 7.78
N PRO A 17 -5.60 -15.00 7.75
CA PRO A 17 -5.80 -15.14 8.41
C PRO A 17 -6.10 -14.83 9.26
N GLN A 18 -5.81 -14.96 9.25
CA GLN A 18 -6.16 -14.93 9.65
C GLN A 18 -6.61 -14.68 10.30
N GLU A 19 -6.38 -14.88 10.39
CA GLU A 19 -6.87 -14.97 10.74
C GLU A 19 -7.19 -14.92 11.42
N THR A 20 -6.95 -15.19 11.65
CA THR A 20 -7.28 -15.54 12.06
C THR A 20 -7.46 -15.44 12.70
N SER A 21 -7.25 -15.58 13.10
CA SER A 21 -7.47 -15.78 13.56
C SER A 21 -7.70 -15.59 14.24
N SER A 22 -7.62 -15.70 14.61
CA SER A 22 -7.88 -15.79 15.16
C SER A 22 -8.11 -15.84 15.85
N SER A 23 -8.02 -16.04 16.24
CA SER A 23 -8.20 -16.42 16.75
C SER A 23 -8.00 -16.53 17.29
N GLN A 24 -7.67 -16.69 17.62
CA GLN A 24 -7.41 -17.12 17.97
C GLN A 24 -7.05 -16.83 18.53
N MET A 25 -6.73 -16.71 18.75
CA MET A 25 -6.43 -16.66 19.20
C MET A 25 -6.55 -16.21 19.90
N GLN A 26 -6.51 -16.11 20.27
CA GLN A 26 -6.69 -15.82 20.86
C GLN A 26 -6.62 -15.31 21.64
N GLY A 27 -7.10 -15.76 21.79
CA GLY A 27 -7.05 -15.16 22.76
C GLY A 27 -6.20 -14.45 23.50
N LEU A 28 -5.80 -14.45 23.42
CA LEU A 28 -5.04 -13.85 23.88
C LEU A 28 -4.73 -12.81 24.00
N HIS A 29 -4.65 -12.60 23.42
CA HIS A 29 -4.07 -11.52 23.90
C HIS A 29 -4.68 -10.27 23.47
N PRO A 30 -5.09 -9.32 24.34
CA PRO A 30 -5.69 -8.04 24.02
C PRO A 30 -4.79 -7.18 23.15
N THR A 31 -3.50 -7.31 23.35
CA THR A 31 -2.57 -6.53 22.53
C THR A 31 -2.65 -6.91 21.06
N SER A 32 -2.86 -8.17 20.79
CA SER A 32 -3.01 -8.59 19.42
C SER A 32 -4.21 -7.94 18.77
N ILE A 33 -5.28 -7.82 19.55
CA ILE A 33 -6.49 -7.18 19.07
C ILE A 33 -6.21 -5.70 18.76
N ASN A 34 -5.48 -5.06 19.64
CA ASN A 34 -5.16 -3.66 19.45
C ASN A 34 -4.34 -3.42 18.20
N LEU A 35 -3.46 -4.35 17.88
CA LEU A 35 -2.66 -4.23 16.67
C LEU A 35 -3.54 -4.21 15.43
N GLY A 36 -4.65 -4.94 15.46
CA GLY A 36 -5.57 -4.96 14.34
C GLY A 36 -6.33 -3.67 14.16
N THR A 37 -6.27 -2.76 15.13
CA THR A 37 -6.99 -1.50 15.03
C THR A 37 -6.11 -0.33 14.67
N ILE A 38 -4.83 -0.58 14.34
CA ILE A 38 -3.94 0.50 13.95
C ILE A 38 -4.46 1.15 12.68
N ASN A 39 -4.65 2.44 12.74
CA ASN A 39 -5.10 3.22 11.61
C ASN A 39 -3.90 3.89 10.95
N LEU A 40 -3.54 3.42 9.78
CA LEU A 40 -2.36 3.94 9.08
C LEU A 40 -2.50 5.42 8.76
N ARG A 41 -3.73 5.87 8.53
CA ARG A 41 -3.97 7.27 8.23
C ARG A 41 -3.45 8.17 9.35
N ASP A 42 -3.57 7.71 10.59
CA ASP A 42 -3.13 8.51 11.74
C ASP A 42 -1.60 8.62 11.81
N ARG A 43 -0.88 7.73 11.15
CA ARG A 43 0.58 7.76 11.12
C ARG A 43 1.13 8.64 10.02
N ILE A 44 0.29 9.08 9.11
CA ILE A 44 0.74 9.73 7.88
C ILE A 44 0.37 11.20 7.91
N THR A 45 1.36 12.06 7.68
CA THR A 45 1.11 13.44 7.32
C THR A 45 1.09 13.48 5.80
N LEU A 46 -0.01 13.95 5.24
CA LEU A 46 -0.18 13.99 3.80
C LEU A 46 0.93 14.81 3.14
N VAL A 47 1.57 14.22 2.14
CA VAL A 47 2.63 14.89 1.39
C VAL A 47 2.08 15.23 0.02
N LYS A 48 2.13 16.49 -0.34
CA LYS A 48 1.62 16.97 -1.62
C LYS A 48 2.71 16.93 -2.67
N GLY A 49 2.28 16.74 -3.91
CA GLY A 49 3.18 16.74 -5.05
C GLY A 49 2.42 16.56 -6.33
N LYS A 50 2.96 17.08 -7.42
CA LYS A 50 2.36 16.92 -8.75
C LYS A 50 3.43 16.47 -9.73
N GLY A 51 3.04 15.60 -10.64
CA GLY A 51 3.93 15.07 -11.64
C GLY A 51 4.62 13.80 -11.14
N PRO A 52 5.22 13.05 -12.08
CA PRO A 52 5.71 11.70 -11.75
C PRO A 52 6.79 11.67 -10.69
N LEU A 53 7.70 12.65 -10.68
CA LEU A 53 8.75 12.67 -9.68
C LEU A 53 8.19 12.96 -8.28
N GLU A 54 7.45 14.05 -8.18
CA GLU A 54 6.96 14.49 -6.87
C GLU A 54 5.94 13.53 -6.29
N GLU A 55 5.07 12.98 -7.13
CA GLU A 55 4.08 12.02 -6.67
C GLU A 55 4.72 10.74 -6.15
N SER A 56 5.72 10.26 -6.90
CA SER A 56 6.45 9.06 -6.48
C SER A 56 7.17 9.31 -5.14
N MET A 57 7.86 10.45 -5.04
CA MET A 57 8.57 10.80 -3.81
C MET A 57 7.62 10.92 -2.64
N ALA A 58 6.47 11.56 -2.87
CA ALA A 58 5.48 11.74 -1.81
C ALA A 58 4.94 10.39 -1.33
N CYS A 59 4.66 9.48 -2.25
CA CYS A 59 4.19 8.15 -1.88
C CYS A 59 5.21 7.41 -1.02
N PHE A 60 6.49 7.50 -1.37
CA PHE A 60 7.52 6.84 -0.56
C PHE A 60 7.70 7.48 0.80
N GLN A 61 7.58 8.80 0.87
CA GLN A 61 7.64 9.47 2.16
C GLN A 61 6.48 9.04 3.06
N MET A 62 5.27 8.98 2.50
CA MET A 62 4.12 8.53 3.26
C MET A 62 4.21 7.05 3.62
N LEU A 63 4.75 6.23 2.72
CA LEU A 63 4.99 4.82 3.00
C LEU A 63 5.95 4.66 4.18
N SER A 64 7.01 5.46 4.20
CA SER A 64 7.97 5.43 5.29
C SER A 64 7.31 5.78 6.62
N GLN A 65 6.41 6.75 6.61
CA GLN A 65 5.65 7.10 7.82
C GLN A 65 4.74 5.95 8.25
N ALA A 66 4.05 5.34 7.30
CA ALA A 66 3.09 4.27 7.58
C ALA A 66 3.77 3.06 8.21
N LEU A 67 4.93 2.70 7.69
CA LEU A 67 5.65 1.49 8.12
C LEU A 67 6.78 1.79 9.09
N LYS A 68 6.96 3.06 9.45
CA LYS A 68 8.02 3.50 10.37
C LYS A 68 9.39 3.10 9.87
N LEU A 69 9.67 3.48 8.63
CA LEU A 69 10.93 3.21 7.97
C LEU A 69 11.74 4.48 7.83
N PRO A 70 13.08 4.37 7.73
CA PRO A 70 13.86 5.53 7.32
C PRO A 70 13.47 5.94 5.91
N TYR A 71 13.32 7.24 5.70
CA TYR A 71 13.02 7.74 4.36
C TYR A 71 14.32 8.08 3.65
N ARG A 72 14.67 7.27 2.67
CA ARG A 72 15.93 7.43 1.92
C ARG A 72 15.67 8.30 0.70
N ARG A 73 15.40 9.55 0.95
CA ARG A 73 14.98 10.48 -0.08
C ARG A 73 15.96 10.55 -1.25
N ASP A 74 17.25 10.71 -0.94
CA ASP A 74 18.23 10.95 -2.00
C ASP A 74 18.35 9.74 -2.94
N ALA A 75 18.36 8.54 -2.38
CA ALA A 75 18.47 7.33 -3.19
C ALA A 75 17.24 7.13 -4.07
N ILE A 76 16.07 7.36 -3.51
CA ILE A 76 14.83 7.21 -4.26
C ILE A 76 14.75 8.26 -5.35
N GLU A 77 15.04 9.50 -5.02
CA GLU A 77 15.00 10.59 -5.99
C GLU A 77 15.95 10.34 -7.15
N LYS A 78 17.16 9.88 -6.84
CA LYS A 78 18.15 9.61 -7.87
C LYS A 78 17.63 8.58 -8.87
N THR A 79 17.04 7.50 -8.37
CA THR A 79 16.53 6.44 -9.24
C THR A 79 15.40 6.94 -10.11
N ILE A 80 14.47 7.71 -9.55
CA ILE A 80 13.34 8.21 -10.32
C ILE A 80 13.79 9.23 -11.35
N ARG A 81 14.71 10.14 -10.99
CA ARG A 81 15.24 11.11 -11.93
C ARG A 81 15.97 10.44 -13.09
N GLU A 82 16.70 9.35 -12.78
CA GLU A 82 17.39 8.61 -13.81
C GLU A 82 16.41 8.00 -14.81
N THR A 83 15.31 7.46 -14.32
CA THR A 83 14.25 6.90 -15.15
C THR A 83 13.67 7.98 -16.07
N LEU A 84 13.37 9.14 -15.51
CA LEU A 84 12.82 10.26 -16.29
C LEU A 84 13.82 10.78 -17.31
N ARG A 85 15.09 10.82 -16.96
CA ARG A 85 16.13 11.29 -17.89
C ARG A 85 16.23 10.40 -19.12
N ARG A 86 15.93 9.11 -18.96
CA ARG A 86 15.92 8.16 -20.07
C ARG A 86 14.64 8.23 -20.90
N GLY A 87 13.77 9.19 -20.62
CA GLY A 87 12.51 9.33 -21.31
C GLY A 87 11.44 8.35 -20.91
N LYS A 88 11.63 7.66 -19.79
CA LYS A 88 10.67 6.69 -19.29
C LYS A 88 9.88 7.27 -18.12
N GLN A 89 8.66 6.79 -17.96
CA GLN A 89 7.82 7.21 -16.84
C GLN A 89 7.94 6.20 -15.71
N PRO A 90 7.90 6.66 -14.47
CA PRO A 90 7.82 5.73 -13.35
C PRO A 90 6.56 4.87 -13.47
N SER A 91 6.68 3.62 -13.09
CA SER A 91 5.59 2.66 -13.14
C SER A 91 5.43 2.00 -11.77
N LEU A 92 4.26 1.39 -11.55
CA LEU A 92 4.06 0.66 -10.30
C LEU A 92 5.10 -0.43 -10.08
N PRO A 93 5.44 -1.26 -11.09
CA PRO A 93 6.51 -2.24 -10.88
C PRO A 93 7.84 -1.63 -10.48
N MET A 94 8.19 -0.48 -11.06
CA MET A 94 9.42 0.21 -10.68
C MET A 94 9.38 0.68 -9.24
N LEU A 95 8.24 1.24 -8.82
CA LEU A 95 8.09 1.66 -7.43
C LEU A 95 8.16 0.45 -6.50
N GLY A 96 7.62 -0.69 -6.93
CA GLY A 96 7.74 -1.93 -6.17
C GLY A 96 9.18 -2.37 -6.01
N GLN A 97 9.98 -2.25 -7.06
CA GLN A 97 11.40 -2.59 -6.98
C GLN A 97 12.14 -1.65 -6.03
N LEU A 98 11.79 -0.38 -6.05
CA LEU A 98 12.38 0.56 -5.09
C LEU A 98 12.04 0.17 -3.65
N ALA A 99 10.78 -0.20 -3.41
CA ALA A 99 10.36 -0.62 -2.09
C ALA A 99 11.10 -1.89 -1.65
N ALA A 100 11.27 -2.84 -2.57
CA ALA A 100 12.02 -4.05 -2.27
C ALA A 100 13.47 -3.73 -1.90
N GLY A 101 14.05 -2.74 -2.58
CA GLY A 101 15.40 -2.28 -2.27
C GLY A 101 15.50 -1.64 -0.90
N MET A 102 14.39 -1.20 -0.32
CA MET A 102 14.36 -0.70 1.04
C MET A 102 14.26 -1.82 2.08
N GLY A 103 14.22 -3.07 1.64
CA GLY A 103 14.11 -4.21 2.53
C GLY A 103 12.70 -4.66 2.82
N LEU A 104 11.74 -4.16 2.07
CA LEU A 104 10.35 -4.55 2.26
C LEU A 104 10.02 -5.83 1.48
N HIS A 105 9.08 -6.59 2.00
CA HIS A 105 8.46 -7.66 1.25
C HIS A 105 7.41 -7.03 0.32
N VAL A 106 7.53 -7.28 -0.98
CA VAL A 106 6.72 -6.60 -1.98
C VAL A 106 6.00 -7.65 -2.82
N VAL A 107 4.69 -7.48 -2.96
CA VAL A 107 3.88 -8.36 -3.78
C VAL A 107 3.04 -7.51 -4.72
N GLY A 108 3.25 -7.72 -6.03
CA GLY A 108 2.40 -7.10 -7.04
C GLY A 108 1.24 -8.03 -7.35
N ALA A 109 0.06 -7.46 -7.51
CA ALA A 109 -1.14 -8.25 -7.78
C ALA A 109 -2.10 -7.48 -8.63
N ARG A 110 -2.86 -8.22 -9.44
CA ARG A 110 -4.01 -7.68 -10.14
C ARG A 110 -5.25 -8.05 -9.35
N VAL A 111 -6.05 -7.08 -8.96
CA VAL A 111 -7.22 -7.35 -8.14
C VAL A 111 -8.48 -6.89 -8.86
N ASP A 112 -9.55 -7.63 -8.66
CA ASP A 112 -10.86 -7.22 -9.15
C ASP A 112 -11.37 -6.06 -8.31
N ALA A 113 -12.19 -5.22 -8.92
CA ALA A 113 -12.75 -4.05 -8.23
C ALA A 113 -13.48 -4.46 -6.94
N ASP A 114 -14.15 -5.60 -6.94
CA ASP A 114 -14.89 -6.07 -5.76
C ASP A 114 -13.97 -6.35 -4.58
N ASN A 115 -12.70 -6.61 -4.83
CA ASN A 115 -11.74 -6.92 -3.77
C ASN A 115 -11.09 -5.68 -3.19
N CYS A 116 -11.55 -4.51 -3.58
CA CYS A 116 -11.03 -3.27 -3.00
C CYS A 116 -11.30 -3.18 -1.50
N THR A 117 -12.19 -4.00 -0.98
CA THR A 117 -12.51 -4.02 0.45
C THR A 117 -11.61 -4.94 1.25
N ARG A 118 -10.68 -5.62 0.61
CA ARG A 118 -9.87 -6.67 1.25
C ARG A 118 -8.38 -6.55 0.93
N LEU A 119 -7.91 -5.37 0.61
CA LEU A 119 -6.50 -5.20 0.30
C LEU A 119 -5.67 -5.15 1.57
N ASN A 120 -4.47 -5.68 1.47
CA ASN A 120 -3.47 -5.49 2.53
C ASN A 120 -2.86 -4.12 2.37
N VAL A 121 -3.04 -3.29 3.37
CA VAL A 121 -2.54 -1.92 3.33
C VAL A 121 -1.31 -1.80 4.23
N PRO A 122 -0.35 -0.92 3.90
CA PRO A 122 -0.40 0.03 2.80
C PRO A 122 -0.12 -0.65 1.47
N CYS A 123 -0.69 -0.11 0.41
CA CYS A 123 -0.35 -0.56 -0.93
C CYS A 123 -0.38 0.63 -1.88
N LEU A 124 0.43 0.51 -2.94
CA LEU A 124 0.50 1.53 -3.97
C LEU A 124 -0.42 1.16 -5.11
N MET A 125 -1.06 2.16 -5.70
CA MET A 125 -1.90 1.96 -6.86
C MET A 125 -1.96 3.24 -7.68
N ASN A 126 -2.49 3.11 -8.88
CA ASN A 126 -2.76 4.29 -9.72
C ASN A 126 -4.17 4.78 -9.45
N TRP A 127 -4.32 6.08 -9.36
CA TRP A 127 -5.64 6.68 -9.29
C TRP A 127 -5.58 8.06 -9.93
N ASP A 128 -6.55 8.32 -10.83
CA ASP A 128 -6.70 9.62 -11.49
C ASP A 128 -5.39 10.09 -12.14
N GLY A 129 -4.72 9.18 -12.83
CA GLY A 129 -3.51 9.51 -13.57
C GLY A 129 -2.25 9.65 -12.75
N GLY A 130 -2.31 9.39 -11.45
CA GLY A 130 -1.15 9.50 -10.57
C GLY A 130 -1.02 8.29 -9.67
N PHE A 131 -0.02 8.33 -8.81
CA PHE A 131 0.18 7.30 -7.79
C PHE A 131 -0.46 7.70 -6.49
N ALA A 132 -0.97 6.72 -5.78
CA ALA A 132 -1.56 6.93 -4.47
C ALA A 132 -1.19 5.79 -3.54
N LEU A 133 -1.17 6.09 -2.25
CA LEU A 133 -0.95 5.09 -1.22
C LEU A 133 -2.29 4.77 -0.56
N ALA A 134 -2.75 3.53 -0.71
CA ALA A 134 -3.96 3.10 -0.05
C ALA A 134 -3.62 2.80 1.41
N VAL A 135 -4.33 3.43 2.33
CA VAL A 135 -4.06 3.33 3.75
C VAL A 135 -5.16 2.63 4.52
N SER A 136 -6.31 2.43 3.88
CA SER A 136 -7.44 1.74 4.49
C SER A 136 -8.21 0.99 3.42
N SER A 137 -8.59 -0.23 3.72
CA SER A 137 -9.37 -1.08 2.82
C SER A 137 -10.30 -1.91 3.70
N ASN A 138 -11.59 -1.66 3.59
CA ASN A 138 -12.59 -2.36 4.39
C ASN A 138 -13.94 -2.28 3.68
N ALA A 139 -15.00 -2.67 4.38
CA ALA A 139 -16.33 -2.71 3.80
C ALA A 139 -16.79 -1.34 3.27
N ASP A 140 -16.23 -0.26 3.80
CA ASP A 140 -16.58 1.09 3.35
C ASP A 140 -15.81 1.50 2.09
N GLY A 141 -14.86 0.70 1.65
CA GLY A 141 -14.07 0.96 0.46
C GLY A 141 -12.63 1.29 0.78
N LEU A 142 -12.09 2.24 0.02
CA LEU A 142 -10.68 2.62 0.10
C LEU A 142 -10.51 4.03 0.61
N VAL A 143 -9.44 4.23 1.37
CA VAL A 143 -8.95 5.58 1.66
C VAL A 143 -7.56 5.67 1.08
N LEU A 144 -7.35 6.66 0.23
CA LEU A 144 -6.08 6.87 -0.46
C LEU A 144 -5.45 8.18 0.00
N ALA A 145 -4.14 8.14 0.20
CA ALA A 145 -3.34 9.34 0.34
C ALA A 145 -2.78 9.65 -1.06
N HIS A 146 -3.37 10.64 -1.72
CA HIS A 146 -3.03 10.98 -3.10
C HIS A 146 -2.25 12.29 -3.12
N PRO A 147 -1.02 12.29 -3.60
CA PRO A 147 -0.20 13.51 -3.53
C PRO A 147 -0.80 14.73 -4.22
N SER A 148 -1.51 14.55 -5.32
CA SER A 148 -2.07 15.71 -6.01
C SER A 148 -3.50 16.02 -5.58
N LEU A 149 -4.26 15.02 -5.13
CA LEU A 149 -5.67 15.22 -4.78
C LEU A 149 -5.91 15.36 -3.29
N GLY A 150 -5.01 14.87 -2.46
CA GLY A 150 -5.21 14.84 -1.02
C GLY A 150 -5.79 13.51 -0.58
N TRP A 151 -6.50 13.53 0.54
CA TRP A 151 -7.17 12.32 1.03
C TRP A 151 -8.37 12.03 0.14
N VAL A 152 -8.44 10.82 -0.40
CA VAL A 152 -9.51 10.39 -1.28
C VAL A 152 -10.20 9.20 -0.64
N GLN A 153 -11.51 9.29 -0.51
CA GLN A 153 -12.31 8.18 0.00
C GLN A 153 -13.18 7.65 -1.12
N LEU A 154 -13.11 6.36 -1.36
CA LEU A 154 -13.81 5.72 -2.47
C LEU A 154 -14.67 4.59 -1.93
N SER A 155 -15.96 4.65 -2.21
CA SER A 155 -16.84 3.53 -1.89
C SER A 155 -16.56 2.37 -2.85
N PRO A 156 -16.96 1.14 -2.50
CA PRO A 156 -16.79 0.03 -3.43
C PRO A 156 -17.45 0.28 -4.77
N ASP A 157 -18.61 0.96 -4.79
CA ASP A 157 -19.29 1.27 -6.04
C ASP A 157 -18.47 2.22 -6.90
N GLN A 158 -17.85 3.22 -6.27
CA GLN A 158 -16.99 4.16 -7.01
C GLN A 158 -15.78 3.46 -7.61
N VAL A 159 -15.20 2.52 -6.88
CA VAL A 159 -14.07 1.75 -7.42
C VAL A 159 -14.55 0.90 -8.60
N GLY A 160 -15.70 0.25 -8.46
CA GLY A 160 -16.24 -0.58 -9.53
C GLY A 160 -16.56 0.20 -10.79
N GLU A 161 -17.06 1.43 -10.63
CA GLU A 161 -17.36 2.28 -11.78
C GLU A 161 -16.09 2.77 -12.47
N ALA A 162 -15.10 3.16 -11.69
CA ALA A 162 -13.87 3.72 -12.24
C ALA A 162 -12.95 2.64 -12.79
N LEU A 163 -12.93 1.46 -12.18
CA LEU A 163 -11.99 0.40 -12.50
C LEU A 163 -12.72 -0.93 -12.73
N PRO A 164 -13.65 -0.97 -13.72
CA PRO A 164 -14.48 -2.16 -13.90
C PRO A 164 -13.68 -3.41 -14.28
N LYS A 165 -12.49 -3.23 -14.82
CA LYS A 165 -11.64 -4.36 -15.21
C LYS A 165 -10.60 -4.71 -14.15
N GLY A 166 -10.73 -4.12 -12.97
CA GLY A 166 -9.77 -4.33 -11.91
C GLY A 166 -8.60 -3.37 -11.99
N PHE A 167 -7.62 -3.58 -11.13
CA PHE A 167 -6.49 -2.68 -11.04
C PHE A 167 -5.28 -3.39 -10.44
N ASP A 168 -4.11 -2.82 -10.72
CA ASP A 168 -2.87 -3.34 -10.16
C ASP A 168 -2.57 -2.68 -8.84
N VAL A 169 -2.03 -3.45 -7.90
CA VAL A 169 -1.58 -2.93 -6.62
C VAL A 169 -0.19 -3.50 -6.32
N ILE A 170 0.57 -2.73 -5.57
CA ILE A 170 1.83 -3.17 -4.99
C ILE A 170 1.64 -3.17 -3.48
N MET A 171 1.52 -4.35 -2.91
CA MET A 171 1.38 -4.49 -1.46
C MET A 171 2.75 -4.62 -0.83
N MET A 172 2.95 -3.97 0.28
CA MET A 172 4.27 -3.90 0.91
C MET A 172 4.16 -4.17 2.39
N ASP A 173 5.16 -4.88 2.91
CA ASP A 173 5.14 -5.30 4.28
C ASP A 173 6.57 -5.35 4.81
N ARG A 174 6.71 -5.23 6.12
CA ARG A 174 8.02 -5.32 6.73
C ARG A 174 8.43 -6.78 6.86
N THR A 175 9.73 -7.01 6.82
CA THR A 175 10.30 -8.32 7.08
C THR A 175 11.22 -8.21 8.28
N TYR A 176 11.74 -9.33 8.75
CA TYR A 176 12.69 -9.31 9.86
C TYR A 176 13.95 -8.54 9.52
N SER A 177 14.32 -8.53 8.24
CA SER A 177 15.53 -7.81 7.81
C SER A 177 15.26 -6.37 7.45
N THR A 178 13.99 -5.91 7.50
CA THR A 178 13.66 -4.53 7.17
C THR A 178 14.23 -3.60 8.24
N PRO A 179 15.02 -2.58 7.84
CA PRO A 179 15.53 -1.63 8.81
C PRO A 179 14.42 -0.89 9.50
N GLU A 180 14.58 -0.61 10.76
CA GLU A 180 13.61 0.17 11.51
C GLU A 180 14.14 1.58 11.70
N GLN A 181 13.22 2.51 11.71
CA GLN A 181 13.54 3.86 12.10
C GLN A 181 13.70 3.86 13.62
N LYS A 182 14.91 4.01 14.06
CA LYS A 182 15.18 3.98 15.50
C LYS A 182 15.08 5.38 16.07
N PHE A 183 14.49 5.45 17.23
CA PHE A 183 14.51 6.70 17.96
C PHE A 183 15.85 6.84 18.62
N ASN A 184 16.38 8.03 18.53
CA ASN A 184 17.66 8.32 19.13
C ASN A 184 17.41 8.93 20.49
N PHE A 185 17.76 8.20 21.53
CA PHE A 185 17.52 8.62 22.89
C PHE A 185 18.72 9.26 23.54
N THR A 186 19.81 9.40 22.82
CA THR A 186 20.99 10.03 23.37
C THR A 186 20.92 11.55 23.29
#